data_384f8174496d8a44a683de2355ea6632
#
_entry.id   384f8174496d8a44a683de2355ea6632
#
_cell.length_a   1.000
_cell.length_b   1.000
_cell.length_c   1.000
_cell.angle_alpha   90.00
_cell.angle_beta   90.00
_cell.angle_gamma   90.00
#
_symmetry.space_group_name_H-M   'P 1'
#
loop_
_entity.id
_entity.type
_entity.pdbx_description
1 polymer ?
#
loop_
_entity_poly.entity_id
_entity_poly.type
_entity_poly.pdbx_seq_one_letter_code
_entity_poly.pdbx_strand_id
1 'polypeptide(L)'
;MDISLLEETIMLYTETKELQKYRASKRLWQGIPSIEVTKRGRIFLTFYSGGVKEEIGNYVIVIKSDDGGNHFSEPIVIVKEDNGRCFDPCLWIDPLGELWLTWAKCPDDGLYASVCRDPDAEELVWGEEFLVGHNVMMNKPIVVKSGEWLFPIAVWNDGIRAVSYTHLRAHETL
;
A
#
# COMPACT_ATOMS: atom_id res chain seq x y z
N MET A 1 -2.37 -0.10 38.47
CA MET A 1 -3.12 0.55 37.38
C MET A 1 -2.38 0.16 36.10
N ASP A 2 -2.83 -0.91 35.48
CA ASP A 2 -2.17 -1.54 34.34
C ASP A 2 -2.69 -0.83 33.09
N ILE A 3 -1.84 0.02 32.52
CA ILE A 3 -2.14 0.63 31.22
C ILE A 3 -1.64 -0.38 30.19
N SER A 4 -2.53 -1.32 29.82
CA SER A 4 -2.29 -2.10 28.62
C SER A 4 -2.28 -1.13 27.45
N LEU A 5 -1.09 -0.88 26.92
CA LEU A 5 -0.89 -0.29 25.60
C LEU A 5 -1.64 -1.19 24.62
N LEU A 6 -2.80 -0.74 24.16
CA LEU A 6 -3.41 -1.28 22.96
C LEU A 6 -2.42 -0.96 21.83
N GLU A 7 -1.63 -1.94 21.46
CA GLU A 7 -0.89 -1.90 20.20
C GLU A 7 -1.93 -1.74 19.10
N GLU A 8 -1.97 -0.57 18.49
CA GLU A 8 -2.78 -0.30 17.31
C GLU A 8 -2.21 -1.17 16.19
N THR A 9 -2.82 -2.32 15.99
CA THR A 9 -2.37 -3.28 14.98
C THR A 9 -2.99 -2.90 13.65
N ILE A 10 -2.18 -2.40 12.72
CA ILE A 10 -2.55 -2.38 11.30
C ILE A 10 -2.72 -3.85 10.90
N MET A 11 -3.79 -4.15 10.18
CA MET A 11 -4.02 -5.52 9.75
C MET A 11 -4.02 -5.57 8.23
N LEU A 12 -2.99 -6.23 7.68
CA LEU A 12 -2.94 -6.64 6.29
C LEU A 12 -3.61 -8.00 6.15
N TYR A 13 -4.76 -8.04 5.47
CA TYR A 13 -5.55 -9.25 5.28
C TYR A 13 -5.32 -9.83 3.89
N THR A 14 -4.99 -11.12 3.83
CA THR A 14 -4.88 -11.91 2.59
C THR A 14 -5.82 -13.11 2.57
N GLU A 15 -6.46 -13.43 3.69
CA GLU A 15 -7.37 -14.57 3.80
C GLU A 15 -8.70 -14.32 3.08
N THR A 16 -9.08 -15.24 2.20
CA THR A 16 -10.27 -15.14 1.35
C THR A 16 -11.55 -14.80 2.11
N LYS A 17 -11.75 -15.33 3.30
CA LYS A 17 -12.95 -15.07 4.12
C LYS A 17 -13.06 -13.61 4.54
N GLU A 18 -11.95 -12.98 4.92
CA GLU A 18 -11.92 -11.57 5.29
C GLU A 18 -12.09 -10.68 4.06
N LEU A 19 -11.40 -11.01 2.95
CA LEU A 19 -11.44 -10.25 1.69
C LEU A 19 -12.86 -10.15 1.09
N GLN A 20 -13.71 -11.14 1.30
CA GLN A 20 -15.09 -11.12 0.79
C GLN A 20 -15.94 -9.95 1.29
N LYS A 21 -15.62 -9.37 2.43
CA LYS A 21 -16.32 -8.20 2.98
C LYS A 21 -16.09 -6.94 2.13
N TYR A 22 -15.03 -6.92 1.32
CA TYR A 22 -14.53 -5.77 0.56
C TYR A 22 -14.73 -5.89 -0.95
N ARG A 23 -15.63 -6.77 -1.40
CA ARG A 23 -15.96 -6.96 -2.83
C ARG A 23 -16.46 -5.69 -3.49
N ALA A 24 -16.32 -5.60 -4.81
CA ALA A 24 -16.75 -4.46 -5.61
C ALA A 24 -18.22 -4.04 -5.33
N SER A 25 -19.11 -5.00 -5.15
CA SER A 25 -20.53 -4.75 -4.84
C SER A 25 -20.80 -4.12 -3.46
N LYS A 26 -19.79 -4.04 -2.60
CA LYS A 26 -19.89 -3.46 -1.24
C LYS A 26 -19.26 -2.08 -1.14
N ARG A 27 -18.56 -1.64 -2.18
CA ARG A 27 -17.86 -0.35 -2.20
C ARG A 27 -18.76 0.74 -2.73
N LEU A 28 -18.79 1.87 -2.04
CA LEU A 28 -19.58 3.03 -2.43
C LEU A 28 -18.73 4.13 -3.09
N TRP A 29 -17.43 4.13 -2.80
CA TRP A 29 -16.48 5.12 -3.27
C TRP A 29 -15.08 4.52 -3.41
N GLN A 30 -14.26 5.07 -4.31
CA GLN A 30 -12.87 4.66 -4.55
C GLN A 30 -12.05 5.86 -5.03
N GLY A 31 -10.78 5.92 -4.63
CA GLY A 31 -9.89 7.01 -5.04
C GLY A 31 -8.43 6.58 -5.14
N ILE A 32 -7.64 7.47 -5.76
CA ILE A 32 -6.18 7.41 -5.89
C ILE A 32 -5.67 6.02 -6.33
N PRO A 33 -5.81 5.65 -7.60
CA PRO A 33 -5.33 4.37 -8.11
C PRO A 33 -3.83 4.42 -8.40
N SER A 34 -3.17 3.28 -8.19
CA SER A 34 -1.81 3.01 -8.68
C SER A 34 -1.78 1.66 -9.36
N ILE A 35 -0.94 1.52 -10.38
CA ILE A 35 -0.82 0.30 -11.20
C ILE A 35 0.64 -0.09 -11.35
N GLU A 36 0.88 -1.40 -11.36
CA GLU A 36 2.18 -1.98 -11.67
C GLU A 36 2.03 -3.24 -12.51
N VAL A 37 3.06 -3.56 -13.31
CA VAL A 37 3.06 -4.73 -14.18
C VAL A 37 4.35 -5.50 -13.98
N THR A 38 4.24 -6.79 -13.68
CA THR A 38 5.40 -7.67 -13.51
C THR A 38 6.08 -8.00 -14.85
N LYS A 39 7.28 -8.55 -14.78
CA LYS A 39 8.02 -9.00 -15.98
C LYS A 39 7.27 -10.08 -16.76
N ARG A 40 6.40 -10.87 -16.12
CA ARG A 40 5.57 -11.90 -16.76
C ARG A 40 4.23 -11.37 -17.26
N GLY A 41 3.93 -10.07 -17.03
CA GLY A 41 2.72 -9.42 -17.53
C GLY A 41 1.53 -9.48 -16.58
N ARG A 42 1.70 -9.98 -15.34
CA ARG A 42 0.68 -9.84 -14.31
C ARG A 42 0.52 -8.38 -13.94
N ILE A 43 -0.70 -7.90 -13.92
CA ILE A 43 -1.03 -6.51 -13.56
C ILE A 43 -1.55 -6.48 -12.13
N PHE A 44 -1.02 -5.57 -11.33
CA PHE A 44 -1.56 -5.23 -10.01
C PHE A 44 -2.14 -3.83 -10.06
N LEU A 45 -3.29 -3.66 -9.44
CA LEU A 45 -3.97 -2.38 -9.27
C LEU A 45 -4.26 -2.19 -7.78
N THR A 46 -3.93 -1.04 -7.24
CA THR A 46 -4.30 -0.63 -5.89
C THR A 46 -5.08 0.67 -5.91
N PHE A 47 -5.92 0.85 -4.93
CA PHE A 47 -6.69 2.05 -4.64
C PHE A 47 -7.19 1.97 -3.21
N TYR A 48 -7.75 3.05 -2.68
CA TYR A 48 -8.45 2.98 -1.40
C TYR A 48 -9.94 3.22 -1.55
N SER A 49 -10.71 2.75 -0.59
CA SER A 49 -12.16 2.75 -0.60
C SER A 49 -12.70 2.87 0.83
N GLY A 50 -14.00 2.87 0.98
CA GLY A 50 -14.66 2.96 2.28
C GLY A 50 -16.12 3.31 2.14
N GLY A 51 -16.57 4.31 2.92
CA GLY A 51 -17.90 4.89 2.84
C GLY A 51 -18.13 5.67 1.55
N VAL A 52 -18.72 6.86 1.63
CA VAL A 52 -19.06 7.66 0.45
C VAL A 52 -18.01 8.71 0.10
N LYS A 53 -16.95 8.84 0.87
CA LYS A 53 -15.90 9.85 0.72
C LYS A 53 -14.62 9.44 1.45
N GLU A 54 -13.64 10.33 1.45
CA GLU A 54 -12.45 10.24 2.30
C GLU A 54 -12.81 10.50 3.75
N GLU A 55 -12.70 9.46 4.58
CA GLU A 55 -13.07 9.51 5.99
C GLU A 55 -12.41 8.38 6.79
N ILE A 56 -12.48 8.44 8.11
CA ILE A 56 -12.10 7.34 9.00
C ILE A 56 -12.83 6.06 8.56
N GLY A 57 -12.11 4.94 8.56
CA GLY A 57 -12.61 3.67 8.07
C GLY A 57 -12.29 3.38 6.59
N ASN A 58 -11.65 4.31 5.87
CA ASN A 58 -11.10 3.99 4.55
C ASN A 58 -9.99 2.93 4.67
N TYR A 59 -9.91 2.07 3.67
CA TYR A 59 -8.98 0.94 3.58
C TYR A 59 -8.38 0.82 2.19
N VAL A 60 -7.16 0.31 2.12
CA VAL A 60 -6.46 0.05 0.86
C VAL A 60 -6.82 -1.33 0.32
N ILE A 61 -6.90 -1.44 -1.00
CA ILE A 61 -7.25 -2.65 -1.74
C ILE A 61 -6.17 -2.92 -2.78
N VAL A 62 -5.82 -4.20 -2.95
CA VAL A 62 -5.09 -4.67 -4.12
C VAL A 62 -5.92 -5.71 -4.86
N ILE A 63 -5.99 -5.58 -6.18
CA ILE A 63 -6.54 -6.56 -7.12
C ILE A 63 -5.49 -6.88 -8.17
N LYS A 64 -5.64 -8.01 -8.87
CA LYS A 64 -4.73 -8.41 -9.94
C LYS A 64 -5.44 -8.87 -11.20
N SER A 65 -4.72 -8.83 -12.31
CA SER A 65 -5.12 -9.45 -13.57
C SER A 65 -3.98 -10.32 -14.11
N ASP A 66 -4.32 -11.51 -14.53
CA ASP A 66 -3.41 -12.48 -15.15
C ASP A 66 -3.65 -12.60 -16.68
N ASP A 67 -4.53 -11.77 -17.25
CA ASP A 67 -4.97 -11.85 -18.65
C ASP A 67 -4.86 -10.52 -19.42
N GLY A 68 -3.87 -9.70 -19.04
CA GLY A 68 -3.58 -8.45 -19.71
C GLY A 68 -4.60 -7.33 -19.42
N GLY A 69 -5.33 -7.42 -18.30
CA GLY A 69 -6.30 -6.40 -17.87
C GLY A 69 -7.71 -6.64 -18.39
N ASN A 70 -8.00 -7.78 -19.06
CA ASN A 70 -9.35 -8.10 -19.49
C ASN A 70 -10.29 -8.40 -18.32
N HIS A 71 -9.75 -9.07 -17.29
CA HIS A 71 -10.47 -9.32 -16.03
C HIS A 71 -9.57 -9.03 -14.84
N PHE A 72 -10.16 -8.45 -13.79
CA PHE A 72 -9.51 -8.26 -12.51
C PHE A 72 -10.13 -9.16 -11.45
N SER A 73 -9.30 -9.64 -10.54
CA SER A 73 -9.73 -10.45 -9.41
C SER A 73 -10.61 -9.65 -8.45
N GLU A 74 -11.30 -10.35 -7.55
CA GLU A 74 -11.73 -9.75 -6.28
C GLU A 74 -10.49 -9.33 -5.46
N PRO A 75 -10.63 -8.58 -4.36
CA PRO A 75 -9.50 -8.17 -3.54
C PRO A 75 -8.60 -9.36 -3.18
N ILE A 76 -7.28 -9.15 -3.30
CA ILE A 76 -6.25 -10.11 -2.88
C ILE A 76 -5.50 -9.63 -1.63
N VAL A 77 -5.52 -8.32 -1.37
CA VAL A 77 -5.01 -7.70 -0.16
C VAL A 77 -5.97 -6.60 0.27
N ILE A 78 -6.19 -6.51 1.56
CA ILE A 78 -6.84 -5.38 2.23
C ILE A 78 -5.92 -4.89 3.33
N VAL A 79 -5.67 -3.59 3.38
CA VAL A 79 -4.99 -2.93 4.50
C VAL A 79 -5.98 -2.01 5.19
N LYS A 80 -6.23 -2.27 6.46
CA LYS A 80 -7.23 -1.54 7.23
C LYS A 80 -6.72 -1.26 8.65
N GLU A 81 -7.18 -0.17 9.19
CA GLU A 81 -7.04 0.20 10.58
C GLU A 81 -8.40 0.37 11.25
N ASP A 82 -8.54 -0.10 12.47
CA ASP A 82 -9.85 -0.09 13.16
C ASP A 82 -10.31 1.31 13.56
N ASN A 83 -9.40 2.17 14.02
CA ASN A 83 -9.73 3.52 14.50
C ASN A 83 -9.16 4.63 13.61
N GLY A 84 -8.74 4.28 12.40
CA GLY A 84 -8.08 5.18 11.49
C GLY A 84 -8.54 5.02 10.04
N ARG A 85 -7.72 5.47 9.14
CA ARG A 85 -7.86 5.23 7.71
C ARG A 85 -6.51 4.90 7.09
N CYS A 86 -6.53 4.00 6.09
CA CYS A 86 -5.42 3.75 5.20
C CYS A 86 -5.75 4.32 3.82
N PHE A 87 -4.83 5.09 3.22
CA PHE A 87 -5.11 5.87 2.01
C PHE A 87 -3.85 6.11 1.18
N ASP A 88 -4.00 6.75 0.02
CA ASP A 88 -2.95 7.07 -0.95
C ASP A 88 -1.99 5.91 -1.21
N PRO A 89 -2.50 4.73 -1.59
CA PRO A 89 -1.64 3.59 -1.85
C PRO A 89 -0.83 3.76 -3.12
N CYS A 90 0.41 3.24 -3.11
CA CYS A 90 1.24 3.18 -4.30
C CYS A 90 1.82 1.77 -4.47
N LEU A 91 1.82 1.28 -5.70
CA LEU A 91 2.52 0.06 -6.11
C LEU A 91 3.82 0.43 -6.82
N TRP A 92 4.87 -0.31 -6.54
CA TRP A 92 6.15 -0.16 -7.21
C TRP A 92 6.86 -1.50 -7.28
N ILE A 93 7.37 -1.86 -8.47
CA ILE A 93 8.30 -2.99 -8.62
C ILE A 93 9.71 -2.44 -8.58
N ASP A 94 10.47 -2.88 -7.60
CA ASP A 94 11.84 -2.47 -7.39
C ASP A 94 12.81 -3.12 -8.39
N PRO A 95 14.10 -2.72 -8.42
CA PRO A 95 15.10 -3.32 -9.29
C PRO A 95 15.36 -4.81 -9.06
N LEU A 96 14.99 -5.34 -7.90
CA LEU A 96 15.10 -6.77 -7.58
C LEU A 96 13.92 -7.57 -8.14
N GLY A 97 12.85 -6.89 -8.54
CA GLY A 97 11.62 -7.48 -9.06
C GLY A 97 10.58 -7.75 -7.98
N GLU A 98 10.77 -7.25 -6.77
CA GLU A 98 9.85 -7.35 -5.67
C GLU A 98 8.75 -6.28 -5.77
N LEU A 99 7.50 -6.64 -5.44
CA LEU A 99 6.37 -5.73 -5.49
C LEU A 99 6.15 -5.09 -4.11
N TRP A 100 6.31 -3.80 -4.06
CA TRP A 100 6.03 -2.96 -2.90
C TRP A 100 4.60 -2.42 -2.97
N LEU A 101 3.89 -2.52 -1.86
CA LEU A 101 2.66 -1.78 -1.59
C LEU A 101 2.97 -0.80 -0.47
N THR A 102 2.81 0.49 -0.73
CA THR A 102 2.91 1.53 0.30
C THR A 102 1.55 2.17 0.53
N TRP A 103 1.32 2.71 1.71
CA TRP A 103 0.10 3.44 2.07
C TRP A 103 0.37 4.42 3.20
N ALA A 104 -0.36 5.51 3.21
CA ALA A 104 -0.40 6.44 4.33
C ALA A 104 -1.47 6.02 5.33
N LYS A 105 -1.27 6.39 6.59
CA LYS A 105 -2.14 6.10 7.71
C LYS A 105 -2.51 7.38 8.47
N CYS A 106 -3.73 7.46 8.99
CA CYS A 106 -4.23 8.53 9.84
C CYS A 106 -5.05 7.89 10.99
N PRO A 107 -4.95 8.35 12.24
CA PRO A 107 -4.31 9.60 12.71
C PRO A 107 -2.81 9.56 12.87
N ASP A 108 -2.19 8.40 12.82
CA ASP A 108 -0.75 8.26 12.78
C ASP A 108 -0.24 8.73 11.40
N ASP A 109 0.68 9.69 11.37
CA ASP A 109 1.25 10.26 10.14
C ASP A 109 2.25 9.32 9.45
N GLY A 110 2.13 8.01 9.61
CA GLY A 110 3.04 7.02 9.05
C GLY A 110 2.79 6.74 7.57
N LEU A 111 3.88 6.61 6.82
CA LEU A 111 3.93 5.94 5.52
C LEU A 111 4.46 4.52 5.75
N TYR A 112 3.65 3.53 5.50
CA TYR A 112 3.97 2.11 5.71
C TYR A 112 4.15 1.39 4.38
N ALA A 113 4.82 0.25 4.43
CA ALA A 113 4.97 -0.64 3.29
C ALA A 113 4.85 -2.11 3.70
N SER A 114 4.47 -2.93 2.73
CA SER A 114 4.64 -4.39 2.73
C SER A 114 5.17 -4.81 1.37
N VAL A 115 5.95 -5.89 1.33
CA VAL A 115 6.65 -6.35 0.11
C VAL A 115 6.26 -7.78 -0.22
N CYS A 116 5.85 -8.02 -1.46
CA CYS A 116 5.70 -9.35 -2.04
C CYS A 116 6.95 -9.68 -2.86
N ARG A 117 7.77 -10.62 -2.39
CA ARG A 117 9.07 -10.94 -3.00
C ARG A 117 8.98 -11.61 -4.35
N ASP A 118 7.97 -12.43 -4.57
CA ASP A 118 7.71 -13.05 -5.89
C ASP A 118 6.27 -12.71 -6.33
N PRO A 119 6.09 -11.55 -6.99
CA PRO A 119 4.76 -11.13 -7.45
C PRO A 119 4.23 -11.96 -8.61
N ASP A 120 5.04 -12.83 -9.20
CA ASP A 120 4.65 -13.74 -10.26
C ASP A 120 4.35 -15.16 -9.76
N ALA A 121 4.48 -15.42 -8.46
CA ALA A 121 4.11 -16.69 -7.84
C ALA A 121 2.61 -16.98 -7.99
N GLU A 122 2.23 -18.25 -7.93
CA GLU A 122 0.82 -18.66 -7.89
C GLU A 122 0.17 -18.21 -6.58
N GLU A 123 0.85 -18.44 -5.47
CA GLU A 123 0.47 -17.97 -4.15
C GLU A 123 1.33 -16.75 -3.78
N LEU A 124 0.68 -15.62 -3.53
CA LEU A 124 1.34 -14.37 -3.20
C LEU A 124 1.55 -14.27 -1.69
N VAL A 125 2.80 -14.13 -1.29
CA VAL A 125 3.20 -13.97 0.11
C VAL A 125 3.66 -12.54 0.35
N TRP A 126 2.94 -11.83 1.19
CA TRP A 126 3.26 -10.47 1.62
C TRP A 126 4.04 -10.52 2.93
N GLY A 127 5.10 -9.72 3.01
CA GLY A 127 5.88 -9.56 4.23
C GLY A 127 5.14 -8.79 5.32
N GLU A 128 5.71 -8.75 6.50
CA GLU A 128 5.24 -7.88 7.58
C GLU A 128 5.31 -6.42 7.14
N GLU A 129 4.40 -5.61 7.67
CA GLU A 129 4.41 -4.18 7.42
C GLU A 129 5.53 -3.49 8.20
N PHE A 130 6.07 -2.43 7.63
CA PHE A 130 7.09 -1.62 8.27
C PHE A 130 6.94 -0.14 7.91
N LEU A 131 7.41 0.72 8.81
CA LEU A 131 7.41 2.17 8.62
C LEU A 131 8.52 2.56 7.62
N VAL A 132 8.15 3.24 6.54
CA VAL A 132 9.08 3.81 5.55
C VAL A 132 9.45 5.25 5.90
N GLY A 133 8.50 6.00 6.42
CA GLY A 133 8.67 7.41 6.78
C GLY A 133 7.38 8.01 7.32
N HIS A 134 7.31 9.32 7.37
CA HIS A 134 6.13 10.02 7.86
C HIS A 134 5.45 10.82 6.76
N ASN A 135 4.12 10.88 6.81
CA ASN A 135 3.22 11.52 5.87
C ASN A 135 2.94 10.70 4.59
N VAL A 136 2.72 11.34 3.45
CA VAL A 136 2.15 10.71 2.26
C VAL A 136 3.16 10.58 1.13
N MET A 137 3.03 9.53 0.33
CA MET A 137 3.78 9.35 -0.90
C MET A 137 2.82 9.22 -2.08
N MET A 138 2.85 10.17 -3.00
CA MET A 138 1.90 10.25 -4.10
C MET A 138 2.48 9.79 -5.45
N ASN A 139 3.74 9.42 -5.48
CA ASN A 139 4.43 8.92 -6.67
C ASN A 139 5.30 7.72 -6.34
N LYS A 140 5.64 6.96 -7.38
CA LYS A 140 6.54 5.81 -7.26
C LYS A 140 7.94 6.26 -6.85
N PRO A 141 8.66 5.46 -6.06
CA PRO A 141 10.07 5.64 -5.83
C PRO A 141 10.85 5.64 -7.15
N ILE A 142 11.98 6.30 -7.16
CA ILE A 142 12.94 6.28 -8.27
C ILE A 142 14.28 5.72 -7.81
N VAL A 143 15.01 5.12 -8.75
CA VAL A 143 16.38 4.65 -8.54
C VAL A 143 17.34 5.64 -9.18
N VAL A 144 18.27 6.18 -8.39
CA VAL A 144 19.28 7.08 -8.89
C VAL A 144 20.53 6.33 -9.36
N LYS A 145 21.45 7.03 -10.07
CA LYS A 145 22.65 6.41 -10.66
C LYS A 145 23.56 5.70 -9.64
N SER A 146 23.54 6.14 -8.37
CA SER A 146 24.29 5.53 -7.27
C SER A 146 23.69 4.20 -6.80
N GLY A 147 22.47 3.85 -7.26
CA GLY A 147 21.73 2.66 -6.83
C GLY A 147 20.83 2.90 -5.61
N GLU A 148 20.82 4.10 -5.08
CA GLU A 148 19.92 4.49 -3.99
C GLU A 148 18.49 4.64 -4.49
N TRP A 149 17.53 4.38 -3.61
CA TRP A 149 16.10 4.54 -3.86
C TRP A 149 15.60 5.81 -3.18
N LEU A 150 14.92 6.66 -3.93
CA LEU A 150 14.31 7.89 -3.41
C LEU A 150 12.80 7.72 -3.32
N PHE A 151 12.27 7.83 -2.11
CA PHE A 151 10.83 7.81 -1.83
C PHE A 151 10.35 9.27 -1.74
N PRO A 152 9.47 9.74 -2.65
CA PRO A 152 9.02 11.13 -2.67
C PRO A 152 7.90 11.34 -1.66
N ILE A 153 8.27 11.52 -0.40
CA ILE A 153 7.34 11.71 0.73
C ILE A 153 7.06 13.21 0.91
N ALA A 154 5.78 13.57 0.91
CA ALA A 154 5.31 14.94 1.10
C ALA A 154 4.67 15.12 2.48
N VAL A 155 5.04 16.20 3.17
CA VAL A 155 4.39 16.61 4.41
C VAL A 155 3.06 17.27 4.07
N TRP A 156 1.98 16.67 4.54
CA TRP A 156 0.60 17.09 4.25
C TRP A 156 -0.07 17.72 5.48
N ASN A 157 0.53 18.79 6.01
CA ASN A 157 -0.02 19.56 7.13
C ASN A 157 -0.38 20.97 6.66
N ASP A 158 -1.59 21.45 6.92
CA ASP A 158 -2.09 22.84 6.73
C ASP A 158 -1.59 23.57 5.47
N GLY A 159 -1.47 22.86 4.39
CA GLY A 159 -0.89 23.30 3.11
C GLY A 159 0.46 22.62 2.86
N ILE A 160 0.66 22.20 1.61
CA ILE A 160 1.90 21.55 1.14
C ILE A 160 3.08 22.48 1.40
N ARG A 161 3.91 22.17 2.38
CA ARG A 161 5.02 23.04 2.77
C ARG A 161 6.39 22.42 2.60
N ALA A 162 6.49 21.12 2.48
CA ALA A 162 7.79 20.47 2.29
C ALA A 162 7.63 19.15 1.54
N VAL A 163 8.59 18.87 0.67
CA VAL A 163 8.81 17.53 0.12
C VAL A 163 10.06 17.01 0.79
N SER A 164 9.97 15.90 1.48
CA SER A 164 11.11 15.16 1.99
C SER A 164 11.36 13.94 1.12
N TYR A 165 12.61 13.55 1.01
CA TYR A 165 13.01 12.34 0.31
C TYR A 165 13.68 11.42 1.31
N THR A 166 13.21 10.17 1.38
CA THR A 166 13.87 9.14 2.15
C THR A 166 14.78 8.36 1.21
N HIS A 167 16.05 8.20 1.60
CA HIS A 167 17.04 7.41 0.89
C HIS A 167 17.08 6.02 1.51
N LEU A 168 16.69 4.99 0.75
CA LEU A 168 16.90 3.60 1.13
C LEU A 168 17.90 2.97 0.16
N ARG A 169 18.82 2.17 0.68
CA ARG A 169 19.66 1.31 -0.14
C ARG A 169 19.05 -0.08 -0.19
N ALA A 170 19.20 -0.76 -1.31
CA ALA A 170 18.65 -2.10 -1.54
C ALA A 170 19.02 -3.16 -0.47
N HIS A 171 19.98 -2.86 0.40
CA HIS A 171 20.45 -3.76 1.46
C HIS A 171 20.01 -3.33 2.88
N GLU A 172 19.27 -2.26 3.02
CA GLU A 172 18.83 -1.72 4.32
C GLU A 172 17.37 -2.10 4.68
N THR A 173 16.71 -2.83 3.80
CA THR A 173 15.29 -3.26 3.93
C THR A 173 15.14 -4.73 4.34
N LEU A 174 16.10 -5.27 5.12
CA LEU A 174 16.03 -6.65 5.63
C LEU A 174 15.91 -6.64 7.15
#